data_1b64ac13a020afb6b31cbb890ac6cb4f
#
_entry.id   1b64ac13a020afb6b31cbb890ac6cb4f
#
_cell.length_a   1.000
_cell.length_b   1.000
_cell.length_c   1.000
_cell.angle_alpha   90.00
_cell.angle_beta   90.00
_cell.angle_gamma   90.00
#
_symmetry.space_group_name_H-M   'P 1'
#
loop_
_entity.id
_entity.type
_entity.pdbx_description
1 polymer ?
#
loop_
_entity_poly.entity_id
_entity_poly.type
_entity_poly.pdbx_seq_one_letter_code
_entity_poly.pdbx_strand_id
1 'polypeptide(L)'
;VYKRQMLEDVMNRFKSELHGLPFVTVTGNHDIRGTNAKEAYHAYMPERMSEELGKSITHTNFFFTIGDDAYIVLDFNDPDDTLIDQMLKECEGARHTFVLTHGSVLPYDGGSCRWFFHGGKSAEETAARRHFRKVFAQRNALCICGHIHTTELADWYGDGGRITQMTVNSVWSKPELGTYSCTSDQPRDYGDIHEMAKSKKKEDGSKYEDDSGLLNEYKPGLKTYIRSTSAGSYKMNVSDRHVTIDFYAGNSQKISKHFVLR
;
A
#
# COMPACT_ATOMS: atom_id res chain seq x y z
N VAL A 1 -6.07 6.97 -27.43
CA VAL A 1 -6.86 5.80 -27.87
C VAL A 1 -6.13 4.52 -27.49
N TYR A 2 -4.88 4.35 -27.91
CA TYR A 2 -4.13 3.10 -27.70
C TYR A 2 -3.95 2.71 -26.22
N LYS A 3 -3.68 3.69 -25.34
CA LYS A 3 -3.49 3.41 -23.89
C LYS A 3 -4.79 3.05 -23.20
N ARG A 4 -5.89 3.69 -23.53
CA ARG A 4 -7.22 3.28 -23.01
C ARG A 4 -7.52 1.83 -23.40
N GLN A 5 -7.29 1.46 -24.65
CA GLN A 5 -7.51 0.08 -25.12
C GLN A 5 -6.64 -0.92 -24.34
N MET A 6 -5.37 -0.60 -24.09
CA MET A 6 -4.51 -1.47 -23.28
C MET A 6 -5.03 -1.65 -21.84
N LEU A 7 -5.53 -0.59 -21.22
CA LEU A 7 -6.14 -0.66 -19.88
C LEU A 7 -7.39 -1.53 -19.91
N GLU A 8 -8.27 -1.33 -20.90
CA GLU A 8 -9.48 -2.14 -21.09
C GLU A 8 -9.15 -3.63 -21.26
N ASP A 9 -8.18 -3.96 -22.11
CA ASP A 9 -7.76 -5.34 -22.36
C ASP A 9 -7.22 -5.99 -21.07
N VAL A 10 -6.40 -5.27 -20.30
CA VAL A 10 -5.86 -5.77 -19.02
C VAL A 10 -6.97 -5.97 -18.00
N MET A 11 -7.87 -5.00 -17.84
CA MET A 11 -8.96 -5.09 -16.86
C MET A 11 -9.97 -6.18 -17.23
N ASN A 12 -10.27 -6.35 -18.51
CA ASN A 12 -11.14 -7.42 -18.99
C ASN A 12 -10.50 -8.79 -18.77
N ARG A 13 -9.20 -8.91 -18.97
CA ARG A 13 -8.46 -10.13 -18.65
C ARG A 13 -8.51 -10.44 -17.16
N PHE A 14 -8.27 -9.47 -16.27
CA PHE A 14 -8.43 -9.65 -14.84
C PHE A 14 -9.84 -10.13 -14.49
N LYS A 15 -10.86 -9.51 -15.05
CA LYS A 15 -12.25 -9.92 -14.79
C LYS A 15 -12.52 -11.36 -15.21
N SER A 16 -11.98 -11.77 -16.35
CA SER A 16 -12.09 -13.15 -16.85
C SER A 16 -11.36 -14.15 -15.93
N GLU A 17 -10.12 -13.87 -15.58
CA GLU A 17 -9.31 -14.74 -14.71
C GLU A 17 -9.86 -14.84 -13.27
N LEU A 18 -10.52 -13.80 -12.80
CA LEU A 18 -11.21 -13.79 -11.51
C LEU A 18 -12.63 -14.39 -11.58
N HIS A 19 -13.01 -14.99 -12.72
CA HIS A 19 -14.33 -15.61 -12.92
C HIS A 19 -15.50 -14.69 -12.55
N GLY A 20 -15.38 -13.41 -12.87
CA GLY A 20 -16.41 -12.41 -12.61
C GLY A 20 -16.46 -11.85 -11.20
N LEU A 21 -15.57 -12.27 -10.30
CA LEU A 21 -15.46 -11.65 -8.97
C LEU A 21 -15.13 -10.15 -9.12
N PRO A 22 -15.70 -9.29 -8.28
CA PRO A 22 -15.33 -7.87 -8.27
C PRO A 22 -13.88 -7.70 -7.81
N PHE A 23 -13.22 -6.68 -8.34
CA PHE A 23 -11.85 -6.35 -7.97
C PHE A 23 -11.67 -4.83 -7.85
N VAL A 24 -10.67 -4.43 -7.11
CA VAL A 24 -10.28 -3.03 -6.95
C VAL A 24 -8.81 -2.89 -7.30
N THR A 25 -8.47 -1.83 -8.03
CA THR A 25 -7.09 -1.48 -8.35
C THR A 25 -6.63 -0.29 -7.53
N VAL A 26 -5.35 -0.29 -7.19
CA VAL A 26 -4.67 0.81 -6.52
C VAL A 26 -3.60 1.34 -7.48
N THR A 27 -3.63 2.64 -7.78
CA THR A 27 -2.70 3.26 -8.72
C THR A 27 -1.25 3.11 -8.28
N GLY A 28 -0.44 2.46 -9.10
CA GLY A 28 1.00 2.34 -8.93
C GLY A 28 1.77 3.36 -9.77
N ASN A 29 3.05 3.54 -9.46
CA ASN A 29 3.92 4.48 -10.18
C ASN A 29 4.21 4.03 -11.62
N HIS A 30 4.01 2.75 -11.95
CA HIS A 30 4.18 2.23 -13.31
C HIS A 30 2.93 2.39 -14.18
N ASP A 31 1.75 2.49 -13.59
CA ASP A 31 0.48 2.61 -14.31
C ASP A 31 0.36 3.94 -15.07
N ILE A 32 1.00 4.96 -14.54
CA ILE A 32 0.97 6.33 -15.04
C ILE A 32 2.26 6.77 -15.77
N ARG A 33 3.18 5.82 -16.05
CA ARG A 33 4.42 6.14 -16.77
C ARG A 33 4.20 6.28 -18.27
N GLY A 34 4.90 7.26 -18.84
CA GLY A 34 4.93 7.54 -20.28
C GLY A 34 3.95 8.62 -20.69
N THR A 35 4.04 9.03 -21.95
CA THR A 35 3.28 10.16 -22.49
C THR A 35 1.77 9.91 -22.38
N ASN A 36 1.02 10.82 -21.78
CA ASN A 36 -0.43 10.78 -21.57
C ASN A 36 -0.93 9.52 -20.81
N ALA A 37 -0.05 8.85 -20.04
CA ALA A 37 -0.46 7.65 -19.30
C ALA A 37 -1.30 8.03 -18.09
N LYS A 38 -0.92 9.08 -17.36
CA LYS A 38 -1.68 9.58 -16.22
C LYS A 38 -3.09 9.99 -16.62
N GLU A 39 -3.21 10.80 -17.66
CA GLU A 39 -4.51 11.28 -18.16
C GLU A 39 -5.41 10.12 -18.61
N ALA A 40 -4.83 9.15 -19.34
CA ALA A 40 -5.58 7.99 -19.79
C ALA A 40 -6.06 7.10 -18.62
N TYR A 41 -5.22 6.93 -17.62
CA TYR A 41 -5.53 6.15 -16.41
C TYR A 41 -6.62 6.84 -15.58
N HIS A 42 -6.46 8.13 -15.29
CA HIS A 42 -7.42 8.91 -14.51
C HIS A 42 -8.78 9.07 -15.21
N ALA A 43 -8.81 9.05 -16.53
CA ALA A 43 -10.07 9.07 -17.28
C ALA A 43 -10.78 7.71 -17.33
N TYR A 44 -10.03 6.60 -17.27
CA TYR A 44 -10.57 5.25 -17.43
C TYR A 44 -10.91 4.56 -16.09
N MET A 45 -10.01 4.64 -15.11
CA MET A 45 -10.13 3.82 -13.91
C MET A 45 -11.33 4.16 -13.02
N PRO A 46 -11.75 5.44 -12.84
CA PRO A 46 -12.95 5.74 -12.08
C PRO A 46 -14.22 5.11 -12.68
N GLU A 47 -14.36 5.15 -14.00
CA GLU A 47 -15.47 4.51 -14.73
C GLU A 47 -15.46 3.00 -14.48
N ARG A 48 -14.29 2.36 -14.63
CA ARG A 48 -14.13 0.92 -14.41
C ARG A 48 -14.41 0.51 -12.97
N MET A 49 -13.94 1.25 -11.98
CA MET A 49 -14.20 0.98 -10.58
C MET A 49 -15.68 1.21 -10.23
N SER A 50 -16.35 2.15 -10.89
CA SER A 50 -17.79 2.34 -10.73
C SER A 50 -18.58 1.09 -11.18
N GLU A 51 -18.19 0.49 -12.29
CA GLU A 51 -18.78 -0.77 -12.79
C GLU A 51 -18.55 -1.92 -11.81
N GLU A 52 -17.30 -2.09 -11.32
CA GLU A 52 -16.95 -3.19 -10.42
C GLU A 52 -17.64 -3.10 -9.05
N LEU A 53 -17.82 -1.91 -8.52
CA LEU A 53 -18.38 -1.65 -7.19
C LEU A 53 -19.87 -1.30 -7.20
N GLY A 54 -20.47 -1.09 -8.38
CA GLY A 54 -21.87 -0.67 -8.50
C GLY A 54 -22.15 0.69 -7.82
N LYS A 55 -21.15 1.56 -7.75
CA LYS A 55 -21.19 2.86 -7.08
C LYS A 55 -20.52 3.91 -7.96
N SER A 56 -21.05 5.13 -7.99
CA SER A 56 -20.43 6.23 -8.74
C SER A 56 -19.07 6.59 -8.13
N ILE A 57 -18.01 6.44 -8.91
CA ILE A 57 -16.64 6.81 -8.59
C ILE A 57 -16.15 7.77 -9.66
N THR A 58 -15.69 8.95 -9.26
CA THR A 58 -15.28 10.03 -10.16
C THR A 58 -13.79 10.36 -10.07
N HIS A 59 -13.07 9.71 -9.16
CA HIS A 59 -11.67 10.00 -8.89
C HIS A 59 -10.89 8.71 -8.62
N THR A 60 -9.56 8.71 -8.82
CA THR A 60 -8.66 7.60 -8.47
C THR A 60 -8.42 7.47 -6.97
N ASN A 61 -8.67 8.54 -6.19
CA ASN A 61 -8.91 8.46 -4.75
C ASN A 61 -10.40 8.24 -4.52
N PHE A 62 -10.77 7.16 -3.86
CA PHE A 62 -12.17 6.82 -3.58
C PHE A 62 -12.28 5.91 -2.35
N PHE A 63 -13.49 5.71 -1.86
CA PHE A 63 -13.75 4.71 -0.83
C PHE A 63 -14.95 3.85 -1.19
N PHE A 64 -15.01 2.69 -0.58
CA PHE A 64 -16.16 1.79 -0.60
C PHE A 64 -16.28 1.08 0.74
N THR A 65 -17.41 0.43 0.97
CA THR A 65 -17.66 -0.34 2.20
C THR A 65 -18.00 -1.78 1.86
N ILE A 66 -17.59 -2.69 2.74
CA ILE A 66 -18.04 -4.08 2.76
C ILE A 66 -18.57 -4.35 4.16
N GLY A 67 -19.90 -4.48 4.30
CA GLY A 67 -20.53 -4.46 5.60
C GLY A 67 -20.22 -3.17 6.35
N ASP A 68 -19.72 -3.30 7.58
CA ASP A 68 -19.36 -2.17 8.44
C ASP A 68 -17.92 -1.71 8.28
N ASP A 69 -17.17 -2.29 7.36
CA ASP A 69 -15.76 -1.98 7.13
C ASP A 69 -15.59 -0.98 5.99
N ALA A 70 -14.73 0.01 6.18
CA ALA A 70 -14.40 1.02 5.17
C ALA A 70 -13.05 0.73 4.50
N TYR A 71 -13.01 0.85 3.18
CA TYR A 71 -11.83 0.69 2.35
C TYR A 71 -11.58 1.98 1.60
N ILE A 72 -10.51 2.68 1.96
CA ILE A 72 -10.10 3.96 1.37
C ILE A 72 -8.96 3.69 0.41
N VAL A 73 -9.19 3.91 -0.86
CA VAL A 73 -8.20 3.73 -1.95
C VAL A 73 -7.54 5.07 -2.23
N LEU A 74 -6.24 5.13 -2.13
CA LEU A 74 -5.46 6.34 -2.36
C LEU A 74 -4.55 6.21 -3.57
N ASP A 75 -4.64 7.19 -4.45
CA ASP A 75 -3.67 7.42 -5.51
C ASP A 75 -2.52 8.25 -4.96
N PHE A 76 -1.42 7.60 -4.59
CA PHE A 76 -0.25 8.28 -4.03
C PHE A 76 0.49 9.20 -5.03
N ASN A 77 0.18 9.09 -6.32
CA ASN A 77 0.73 9.97 -7.36
C ASN A 77 -0.11 11.25 -7.57
N ASP A 78 -1.31 11.27 -7.03
CA ASP A 78 -2.26 12.37 -7.17
C ASP A 78 -3.07 12.55 -5.87
N PRO A 79 -2.38 12.80 -4.73
CA PRO A 79 -3.06 12.97 -3.46
C PRO A 79 -3.92 14.24 -3.49
N ASP A 80 -5.17 14.09 -3.07
CA ASP A 80 -6.10 15.19 -2.85
C ASP A 80 -6.50 15.21 -1.37
N ASP A 81 -5.87 16.09 -0.61
CA ASP A 81 -6.02 16.17 0.83
C ASP A 81 -7.48 16.44 1.23
N THR A 82 -8.17 17.31 0.49
CA THR A 82 -9.57 17.66 0.76
C THR A 82 -10.48 16.47 0.54
N LEU A 83 -10.30 15.76 -0.56
CA LEU A 83 -11.08 14.58 -0.88
C LEU A 83 -10.81 13.45 0.13
N ILE A 84 -9.55 13.27 0.54
CA ILE A 84 -9.18 12.24 1.52
C ILE A 84 -9.83 12.55 2.89
N ASP A 85 -9.80 13.79 3.35
CA ASP A 85 -10.45 14.19 4.59
C ASP A 85 -11.97 14.01 4.52
N GLN A 86 -12.58 14.31 3.37
CA GLN A 86 -14.00 14.05 3.15
C GLN A 86 -14.32 12.55 3.23
N MET A 87 -13.58 11.72 2.53
CA MET A 87 -13.76 10.25 2.56
C MET A 87 -13.61 9.70 3.98
N LEU A 88 -12.61 10.16 4.72
CA LEU A 88 -12.39 9.78 6.10
C LEU A 88 -13.57 10.18 7.00
N LYS A 89 -14.15 11.35 6.79
CA LYS A 89 -15.34 11.80 7.52
C LYS A 89 -16.58 10.95 7.18
N GLU A 90 -16.77 10.62 5.90
CA GLU A 90 -17.88 9.77 5.45
C GLU A 90 -17.79 8.33 5.98
N CYS A 91 -16.58 7.87 6.28
CA CYS A 91 -16.32 6.57 6.90
C CYS A 91 -16.23 6.62 8.44
N GLU A 92 -16.65 7.72 9.07
CA GLU A 92 -16.63 7.82 10.53
C GLU A 92 -17.58 6.78 11.14
N GLY A 93 -17.06 6.02 12.12
CA GLY A 93 -17.80 4.92 12.74
C GLY A 93 -17.64 3.55 12.06
N ALA A 94 -16.87 3.45 10.99
CA ALA A 94 -16.54 2.13 10.43
C ALA A 94 -15.86 1.24 11.47
N ARG A 95 -16.22 -0.05 11.47
CA ARG A 95 -15.65 -1.06 12.38
C ARG A 95 -14.14 -1.21 12.16
N HIS A 96 -13.72 -1.35 10.92
CA HIS A 96 -12.33 -1.32 10.48
C HIS A 96 -12.16 -0.28 9.38
N THR A 97 -11.05 0.46 9.43
CA THR A 97 -10.65 1.39 8.38
C THR A 97 -9.41 0.83 7.68
N PHE A 98 -9.58 0.40 6.45
CA PHE A 98 -8.50 -0.03 5.57
C PHE A 98 -8.07 1.12 4.69
N VAL A 99 -6.75 1.33 4.59
CA VAL A 99 -6.15 2.31 3.66
C VAL A 99 -5.34 1.52 2.64
N LEU A 100 -5.78 1.56 1.39
CA LEU A 100 -5.16 0.87 0.27
C LEU A 100 -4.38 1.89 -0.55
N THR A 101 -3.06 1.77 -0.58
CA THR A 101 -2.20 2.70 -1.32
C THR A 101 -0.96 1.97 -1.83
N HIS A 102 -0.45 2.36 -3.00
CA HIS A 102 0.78 1.75 -3.50
C HIS A 102 2.01 2.19 -2.71
N GLY A 103 2.11 3.46 -2.33
CA GLY A 103 3.19 3.97 -1.50
C GLY A 103 2.98 3.67 -0.01
N SER A 104 4.06 3.40 0.71
CA SER A 104 4.00 3.13 2.15
C SER A 104 3.60 4.37 2.94
N VAL A 105 2.71 4.19 3.91
CA VAL A 105 2.31 5.23 4.87
C VAL A 105 3.37 5.42 5.96
N LEU A 106 3.94 4.32 6.42
CA LEU A 106 5.02 4.30 7.41
C LEU A 106 6.36 4.13 6.71
N PRO A 107 7.35 5.00 6.99
CA PRO A 107 8.59 5.10 6.23
C PRO A 107 9.71 4.20 6.79
N TYR A 108 9.61 2.91 6.66
CA TYR A 108 10.63 2.00 7.18
C TYR A 108 11.71 1.62 6.17
N ASP A 109 11.46 1.82 4.90
CA ASP A 109 12.46 1.74 3.86
C ASP A 109 12.77 3.13 3.32
N GLY A 110 14.05 3.53 3.32
CA GLY A 110 14.46 4.88 2.91
C GLY A 110 14.00 5.33 1.52
N GLY A 111 13.62 4.39 0.64
CA GLY A 111 13.00 4.72 -0.65
C GLY A 111 11.50 4.90 -0.54
N SER A 112 10.82 4.19 0.34
CA SER A 112 9.36 4.13 0.40
C SER A 112 8.72 5.34 1.08
N CYS A 113 9.39 5.94 2.05
CA CYS A 113 8.88 7.11 2.78
C CYS A 113 8.69 8.36 1.91
N ARG A 114 9.27 8.37 0.72
CA ARG A 114 9.16 9.48 -0.21
C ARG A 114 7.92 9.41 -1.09
N TRP A 115 7.16 8.33 -1.01
CA TRP A 115 6.08 8.07 -1.96
C TRP A 115 4.71 8.42 -1.43
N PHE A 116 4.51 8.43 -0.13
CA PHE A 116 3.29 8.94 0.44
C PHE A 116 3.43 10.45 0.68
N PHE A 117 2.64 11.26 -0.05
CA PHE A 117 2.73 12.72 -0.06
C PHE A 117 4.14 13.25 -0.43
N HIS A 118 4.76 12.66 -1.43
CA HIS A 118 6.04 13.09 -2.02
C HIS A 118 7.21 13.22 -1.04
N GLY A 119 7.12 12.58 0.11
CA GLY A 119 8.25 12.41 1.02
C GLY A 119 8.61 13.59 1.89
N GLY A 120 7.75 14.60 1.97
CA GLY A 120 7.95 15.70 2.91
C GLY A 120 9.18 16.55 2.61
N LYS A 121 9.42 16.88 1.34
CA LYS A 121 10.48 17.80 0.93
C LYS A 121 10.12 19.26 1.20
N SER A 122 8.84 19.60 1.19
CA SER A 122 8.34 20.92 1.56
C SER A 122 7.69 20.91 2.94
N ALA A 123 7.44 22.10 3.47
CA ALA A 123 6.72 22.26 4.73
C ALA A 123 5.28 21.76 4.61
N GLU A 124 4.64 22.00 3.47
CA GLU A 124 3.29 21.58 3.15
C GLU A 124 3.18 20.06 3.07
N GLU A 125 4.08 19.40 2.35
CA GLU A 125 4.13 17.93 2.26
C GLU A 125 4.37 17.30 3.64
N THR A 126 5.22 17.90 4.45
CA THR A 126 5.48 17.45 5.82
C THR A 126 4.23 17.59 6.69
N ALA A 127 3.52 18.72 6.58
CA ALA A 127 2.29 18.96 7.31
C ALA A 127 1.19 17.97 6.90
N ALA A 128 0.98 17.75 5.60
CA ALA A 128 0.01 16.79 5.07
C ALA A 128 0.32 15.37 5.55
N ARG A 129 1.57 14.93 5.45
CA ARG A 129 2.01 13.62 5.92
C ARG A 129 1.71 13.41 7.41
N ARG A 130 2.02 14.41 8.24
CA ARG A 130 1.76 14.34 9.70
C ARG A 130 0.26 14.38 10.01
N HIS A 131 -0.51 15.16 9.25
CA HIS A 131 -1.95 15.21 9.38
C HIS A 131 -2.56 13.81 9.12
N PHE A 132 -2.28 13.20 7.99
CA PHE A 132 -2.85 11.89 7.66
C PHE A 132 -2.33 10.77 8.56
N ARG A 133 -1.05 10.78 8.95
CA ARG A 133 -0.56 9.85 9.97
C ARG A 133 -1.40 9.94 11.25
N LYS A 134 -1.66 11.15 11.73
CA LYS A 134 -2.49 11.36 12.92
C LYS A 134 -3.91 10.82 12.73
N VAL A 135 -4.56 11.17 11.62
CA VAL A 135 -5.94 10.73 11.36
C VAL A 135 -6.01 9.21 11.21
N PHE A 136 -5.07 8.60 10.51
CA PHE A 136 -5.01 7.15 10.39
C PHE A 136 -4.72 6.46 11.73
N ALA A 137 -3.81 7.01 12.52
CA ALA A 137 -3.52 6.48 13.86
C ALA A 137 -4.77 6.52 14.75
N GLN A 138 -5.46 7.63 14.82
CA GLN A 138 -6.68 7.80 15.63
C GLN A 138 -7.82 6.85 15.22
N ARG A 139 -7.85 6.42 13.95
CA ARG A 139 -8.78 5.42 13.44
C ARG A 139 -8.28 3.98 13.61
N ASN A 140 -7.08 3.81 14.14
CA ASN A 140 -6.39 2.51 14.18
C ASN A 140 -6.36 1.87 12.78
N ALA A 141 -5.98 2.60 11.76
CA ALA A 141 -6.05 2.19 10.36
C ALA A 141 -5.15 0.98 10.06
N LEU A 142 -5.66 0.13 9.17
CA LEU A 142 -4.94 -0.99 8.59
C LEU A 142 -4.51 -0.61 7.17
N CYS A 143 -3.23 -0.27 7.00
CA CYS A 143 -2.68 0.17 5.72
C CYS A 143 -2.13 -1.03 4.94
N ILE A 144 -2.63 -1.22 3.72
CA ILE A 144 -2.12 -2.23 2.79
C ILE A 144 -1.40 -1.49 1.67
N CYS A 145 -0.10 -1.74 1.55
CA CYS A 145 0.81 -1.02 0.66
C CYS A 145 1.56 -1.97 -0.27
N GLY A 146 2.26 -1.42 -1.24
CA GLY A 146 3.10 -2.16 -2.19
C GLY A 146 4.44 -1.47 -2.42
N HIS A 147 4.85 -1.32 -3.67
CA HIS A 147 5.96 -0.53 -4.20
C HIS A 147 7.36 -1.05 -3.90
N ILE A 148 7.69 -1.39 -2.67
CA ILE A 148 9.06 -1.70 -2.25
C ILE A 148 9.50 -3.15 -2.53
N HIS A 149 8.62 -3.95 -3.10
CA HIS A 149 8.87 -5.35 -3.48
C HIS A 149 9.38 -6.22 -2.32
N THR A 150 8.83 -6.00 -1.16
CA THR A 150 9.07 -6.80 0.05
C THR A 150 7.75 -7.05 0.77
N THR A 151 7.69 -8.15 1.50
CA THR A 151 6.61 -8.42 2.45
C THR A 151 7.02 -7.82 3.78
N GLU A 152 6.28 -6.83 4.26
CA GLU A 152 6.57 -6.18 5.55
C GLU A 152 5.31 -6.08 6.40
N LEU A 153 5.45 -6.33 7.69
CA LEU A 153 4.46 -5.96 8.69
C LEU A 153 5.11 -4.96 9.64
N ALA A 154 4.49 -3.81 9.80
CA ALA A 154 4.90 -2.79 10.74
C ALA A 154 3.73 -2.39 11.63
N ASP A 155 3.97 -2.30 12.92
CA ASP A 155 2.99 -1.89 13.91
C ASP A 155 3.50 -0.67 14.65
N TRP A 156 2.82 0.45 14.46
CA TRP A 156 3.25 1.75 14.95
C TRP A 156 2.20 2.39 15.86
N TYR A 157 2.65 2.94 16.97
CA TYR A 157 1.81 3.63 17.96
C TYR A 157 2.26 5.06 18.12
N GLY A 158 1.36 6.01 17.95
CA GLY A 158 1.61 7.43 18.10
C GLY A 158 0.37 8.24 17.78
N ASP A 159 0.45 9.55 17.93
CA ASP A 159 -0.62 10.48 17.59
C ASP A 159 -2.01 10.14 18.20
N GLY A 160 -2.01 9.41 19.32
CA GLY A 160 -3.23 9.01 20.03
C GLY A 160 -3.87 7.72 19.52
N GLY A 161 -3.17 6.91 18.72
CA GLY A 161 -3.70 5.68 18.18
C GLY A 161 -2.64 4.73 17.62
N ARG A 162 -3.04 3.90 16.64
CA ARG A 162 -2.20 2.86 16.05
C ARG A 162 -2.35 2.84 14.52
N ILE A 163 -1.26 2.60 13.82
CA ILE A 163 -1.25 2.22 12.41
C ILE A 163 -0.62 0.84 12.30
N THR A 164 -1.32 -0.10 11.68
CA THR A 164 -0.74 -1.37 11.26
C THR A 164 -0.57 -1.34 9.75
N GLN A 165 0.65 -1.44 9.27
CA GLN A 165 0.95 -1.45 7.84
C GLN A 165 1.42 -2.82 7.41
N MET A 166 0.74 -3.39 6.42
CA MET A 166 1.18 -4.56 5.68
C MET A 166 1.61 -4.13 4.29
N THR A 167 2.88 -4.29 3.97
CA THR A 167 3.37 -4.12 2.61
C THR A 167 3.40 -5.47 1.92
N VAL A 168 2.74 -5.56 0.77
CA VAL A 168 2.66 -6.78 -0.02
C VAL A 168 3.71 -6.76 -1.12
N ASN A 169 4.40 -7.89 -1.29
CA ASN A 169 5.36 -8.06 -2.35
C ASN A 169 4.64 -8.42 -3.66
N SER A 170 5.30 -8.19 -4.79
CA SER A 170 4.78 -8.59 -6.10
C SER A 170 4.61 -10.10 -6.20
N VAL A 171 3.62 -10.54 -6.96
CA VAL A 171 3.44 -11.96 -7.34
C VAL A 171 4.54 -12.39 -8.32
N TRP A 172 5.21 -11.43 -8.92
CA TRP A 172 6.15 -11.58 -10.01
C TRP A 172 7.59 -11.43 -9.53
N SER A 173 8.36 -12.51 -9.55
CA SER A 173 9.81 -12.39 -9.53
C SER A 173 10.28 -11.89 -10.90
N LYS A 174 11.31 -11.07 -10.93
CA LYS A 174 11.87 -10.56 -12.20
C LYS A 174 12.10 -11.72 -13.15
N PRO A 175 11.59 -11.67 -14.40
CA PRO A 175 11.76 -12.78 -15.37
C PRO A 175 13.21 -13.14 -15.62
N GLU A 176 14.11 -12.16 -15.47
CA GLU A 176 15.55 -12.33 -15.63
C GLU A 176 16.16 -13.30 -14.60
N LEU A 177 15.52 -13.51 -13.49
CA LEU A 177 15.97 -14.47 -12.48
C LEU A 177 15.40 -15.87 -12.70
N GLY A 178 14.53 -16.07 -13.68
CA GLY A 178 14.00 -17.37 -14.12
C GLY A 178 13.33 -18.18 -13.02
N THR A 179 13.20 -17.63 -11.85
CA THR A 179 12.79 -18.35 -10.67
C THR A 179 11.84 -17.51 -9.85
N TYR A 180 10.66 -18.02 -9.64
CA TYR A 180 9.94 -17.83 -8.42
C TYR A 180 10.78 -18.45 -7.29
N SER A 181 11.93 -17.91 -7.01
CA SER A 181 12.69 -18.40 -5.89
C SER A 181 12.18 -17.74 -4.63
N CYS A 182 11.14 -18.31 -4.11
CA CYS A 182 10.77 -18.17 -2.70
C CYS A 182 11.79 -18.96 -1.86
N THR A 183 13.05 -18.64 -2.02
CA THR A 183 14.13 -19.35 -1.34
C THR A 183 14.30 -18.91 0.09
N SER A 184 13.62 -17.85 0.53
CA SER A 184 13.52 -17.49 1.94
C SER A 184 12.07 -17.57 2.40
N ASP A 185 11.62 -18.74 2.75
CA ASP A 185 10.25 -19.00 3.20
C ASP A 185 9.92 -18.39 4.57
N GLN A 186 10.88 -17.77 5.21
CA GLN A 186 10.72 -17.20 6.54
C GLN A 186 10.87 -15.69 6.50
N PRO A 187 9.86 -14.94 6.99
CA PRO A 187 10.01 -13.53 7.28
C PRO A 187 11.20 -13.32 8.21
N ARG A 188 11.98 -12.30 7.93
CA ARG A 188 13.06 -11.89 8.84
C ARG A 188 12.50 -10.86 9.81
N ASP A 189 12.70 -11.11 11.08
CA ASP A 189 12.44 -10.13 12.12
C ASP A 189 13.64 -9.18 12.20
N TYR A 190 13.39 -7.90 11.95
CA TYR A 190 14.39 -6.88 12.11
C TYR A 190 14.13 -6.13 13.42
N GLY A 191 15.00 -6.35 14.38
CA GLY A 191 14.94 -5.64 15.66
C GLY A 191 15.35 -4.17 15.59
N ASP A 192 16.00 -3.75 14.49
CA ASP A 192 16.57 -2.41 14.38
C ASP A 192 16.30 -1.78 13.01
N ILE A 193 15.49 -0.71 12.99
CA ILE A 193 15.23 0.13 11.82
C ILE A 193 16.52 0.79 11.30
N HIS A 194 17.50 1.06 12.13
CA HIS A 194 18.75 1.69 11.70
C HIS A 194 19.55 0.87 10.71
N GLU A 195 19.46 -0.45 10.75
CA GLU A 195 20.14 -1.30 9.78
C GLU A 195 19.53 -1.15 8.37
N MET A 196 18.22 -0.89 8.29
CA MET A 196 17.55 -0.65 7.03
C MET A 196 17.93 0.67 6.39
N ALA A 197 17.99 1.74 7.18
CA ALA A 197 18.41 3.06 6.69
C ALA A 197 19.86 3.08 6.20
N LYS A 198 20.71 2.20 6.78
CA LYS A 198 22.12 2.08 6.38
C LYS A 198 22.32 1.30 5.08
N SER A 199 21.37 0.47 4.67
CA SER A 199 21.59 -0.48 3.59
C SER A 199 21.38 0.10 2.19
N LYS A 200 20.70 1.24 2.04
CA LYS A 200 20.47 1.85 0.73
C LYS A 200 21.39 3.03 0.49
N LYS A 201 22.35 2.80 -0.39
CA LYS A 201 23.13 3.85 -1.04
C LYS A 201 22.56 4.05 -2.44
N LYS A 202 22.62 5.29 -2.96
CA LYS A 202 22.42 5.54 -4.37
C LYS A 202 23.50 4.79 -5.18
N GLU A 203 23.25 4.56 -6.47
CA GLU A 203 24.22 3.89 -7.36
C GLU A 203 25.60 4.57 -7.36
N ASP A 204 25.66 5.88 -7.13
CA ASP A 204 26.89 6.67 -6.98
C ASP A 204 27.57 6.56 -5.62
N GLY A 205 27.04 5.72 -4.71
CA GLY A 205 27.56 5.51 -3.36
C GLY A 205 27.18 6.59 -2.34
N SER A 206 26.49 7.67 -2.75
CA SER A 206 25.99 8.69 -1.84
C SER A 206 24.76 8.20 -1.05
N LYS A 207 24.55 8.77 0.15
CA LYS A 207 23.34 8.47 0.93
C LYS A 207 22.15 9.21 0.34
N TYR A 208 20.96 8.60 0.42
CA TYR A 208 19.73 9.34 0.21
C TYR A 208 19.62 10.44 1.27
N GLU A 209 19.41 11.67 0.82
CA GLU A 209 19.29 12.80 1.72
C GLU A 209 18.12 12.61 2.67
N ASP A 210 18.40 12.76 3.95
CA ASP A 210 17.46 12.93 5.08
C ASP A 210 16.47 11.80 5.40
N ASP A 211 16.71 10.59 4.93
CA ASP A 211 15.91 9.44 5.36
C ASP A 211 16.06 9.17 6.88
N SER A 212 17.20 9.56 7.47
CA SER A 212 17.47 9.37 8.90
C SER A 212 16.58 10.24 9.79
N GLY A 213 16.30 11.48 9.40
CA GLY A 213 15.42 12.39 10.15
C GLY A 213 13.99 11.86 10.20
N LEU A 214 13.48 11.43 9.05
CA LEU A 214 12.14 10.89 8.91
C LEU A 214 11.98 9.57 9.69
N LEU A 215 12.93 8.65 9.55
CA LEU A 215 12.92 7.40 10.30
C LEU A 215 12.99 7.62 11.81
N ASN A 216 13.78 8.59 12.27
CA ASN A 216 13.86 8.95 13.69
C ASN A 216 12.54 9.52 14.22
N GLU A 217 11.74 10.20 13.39
CA GLU A 217 10.41 10.68 13.79
C GLU A 217 9.44 9.50 14.09
N TYR A 218 9.55 8.41 13.35
CA TYR A 218 8.63 7.27 13.50
C TYR A 218 9.15 6.18 14.45
N LYS A 219 10.46 6.07 14.62
CA LYS A 219 11.10 5.03 15.43
C LYS A 219 10.51 4.85 16.83
N PRO A 220 10.22 5.91 17.61
CA PRO A 220 9.70 5.73 18.97
C PRO A 220 8.38 4.98 19.04
N GLY A 221 7.54 5.09 18.01
CA GLY A 221 6.23 4.44 17.93
C GLY A 221 6.26 3.01 17.42
N LEU A 222 7.34 2.56 16.79
CA LEU A 222 7.43 1.23 16.21
C LEU A 222 7.53 0.16 17.30
N LYS A 223 6.60 -0.80 17.26
CA LYS A 223 6.54 -1.93 18.22
C LYS A 223 6.83 -3.26 17.56
N THR A 224 6.42 -3.43 16.31
CA THR A 224 6.66 -4.66 15.55
C THR A 224 7.18 -4.28 14.17
N TYR A 225 8.21 -4.98 13.73
CA TYR A 225 8.69 -4.89 12.37
C TYR A 225 9.17 -6.25 11.88
N ILE A 226 8.51 -6.75 10.84
CA ILE A 226 8.82 -8.03 10.20
C ILE A 226 9.03 -7.76 8.72
N ARG A 227 10.07 -8.31 8.13
CA ARG A 227 10.36 -8.16 6.70
C ARG A 227 10.80 -9.46 6.08
N SER A 228 10.33 -9.69 4.86
CA SER A 228 10.75 -10.81 4.00
C SER A 228 10.89 -10.36 2.56
N THR A 229 11.82 -10.96 1.84
CA THR A 229 11.95 -10.79 0.38
C THR A 229 11.08 -11.78 -0.40
N SER A 230 10.37 -12.67 0.29
CA SER A 230 9.50 -13.65 -0.36
C SER A 230 8.37 -12.97 -1.11
N ALA A 231 8.14 -13.40 -2.34
CA ALA A 231 7.00 -13.00 -3.17
C ALA A 231 5.90 -14.07 -3.12
N GLY A 232 4.67 -13.68 -3.33
CA GLY A 232 3.55 -14.63 -3.31
C GLY A 232 2.20 -13.94 -3.31
N SER A 233 1.19 -14.67 -2.86
CA SER A 233 -0.18 -14.17 -2.73
C SER A 233 -0.60 -14.03 -1.28
N TYR A 234 -1.60 -13.20 -1.05
CA TYR A 234 -2.08 -12.86 0.29
C TYR A 234 -3.60 -13.03 0.33
N LYS A 235 -4.08 -13.69 1.36
CA LYS A 235 -5.51 -13.80 1.66
C LYS A 235 -5.81 -13.09 2.96
N MET A 236 -6.55 -11.99 2.89
CA MET A 236 -7.01 -11.28 4.07
C MET A 236 -8.33 -11.87 4.56
N ASN A 237 -8.41 -12.15 5.86
CA ASN A 237 -9.61 -12.58 6.53
C ASN A 237 -10.02 -11.49 7.51
N VAL A 238 -11.26 -11.02 7.40
CA VAL A 238 -11.81 -9.92 8.20
C VAL A 238 -13.00 -10.44 8.99
N SER A 239 -13.00 -10.19 10.28
CA SER A 239 -14.11 -10.48 11.20
C SER A 239 -14.33 -9.28 12.13
N ASP A 240 -15.31 -9.36 13.00
CA ASP A 240 -15.63 -8.25 13.92
C ASP A 240 -14.47 -7.83 14.82
N ARG A 241 -13.60 -8.77 15.18
CA ARG A 241 -12.53 -8.54 16.16
C ARG A 241 -11.13 -8.75 15.60
N HIS A 242 -11.02 -9.49 14.51
CA HIS A 242 -9.72 -9.93 13.99
C HIS A 242 -9.60 -9.65 12.51
N VAL A 243 -8.45 -9.12 12.14
CA VAL A 243 -8.00 -9.02 10.76
C VAL A 243 -6.69 -9.76 10.65
N THR A 244 -6.64 -10.75 9.78
CA THR A 244 -5.45 -11.58 9.57
C THR A 244 -5.11 -11.66 8.09
N ILE A 245 -3.84 -11.93 7.79
CA ILE A 245 -3.39 -12.20 6.42
C ILE A 245 -2.63 -13.53 6.41
N ASP A 246 -3.09 -14.43 5.57
CA ASP A 246 -2.38 -15.65 5.21
C ASP A 246 -1.52 -15.38 3.99
N PHE A 247 -0.22 -15.57 4.11
CA PHE A 247 0.74 -15.44 3.02
C PHE A 247 1.07 -16.82 2.45
N TYR A 248 1.02 -16.90 1.13
CA TYR A 248 1.34 -18.09 0.34
C TYR A 248 2.55 -17.79 -0.52
N ALA A 249 3.72 -18.34 -0.19
CA ALA A 249 4.96 -18.08 -0.91
C ALA A 249 4.93 -18.70 -2.32
N GLY A 250 5.27 -17.91 -3.33
CA GLY A 250 5.29 -18.34 -4.74
C GLY A 250 3.93 -18.88 -5.19
N ASN A 251 3.93 -20.09 -5.71
CA ASN A 251 2.75 -20.83 -6.17
C ASN A 251 2.23 -21.84 -5.11
N SER A 252 2.67 -21.73 -3.87
CA SER A 252 2.25 -22.63 -2.80
C SER A 252 0.75 -22.55 -2.54
N GLN A 253 0.14 -23.71 -2.30
CA GLN A 253 -1.23 -23.81 -1.79
C GLN A 253 -1.25 -23.93 -0.24
N LYS A 254 -0.08 -23.89 0.39
CA LYS A 254 0.07 -23.95 1.85
C LYS A 254 0.41 -22.58 2.39
N ILE A 255 -0.19 -22.24 3.53
CA ILE A 255 0.13 -21.03 4.26
C ILE A 255 1.59 -21.08 4.69
N SER A 256 2.39 -20.14 4.22
CA SER A 256 3.80 -19.99 4.58
C SER A 256 3.96 -19.15 5.85
N LYS A 257 3.11 -18.14 6.01
CA LYS A 257 3.08 -17.29 7.20
C LYS A 257 1.67 -16.78 7.46
N HIS A 258 1.30 -16.72 8.73
CA HIS A 258 0.07 -16.10 9.21
C HIS A 258 0.42 -14.81 9.95
N PHE A 259 -0.17 -13.70 9.53
CA PHE A 259 -0.02 -12.39 10.16
C PHE A 259 -1.32 -11.99 10.86
N VAL A 260 -1.21 -11.51 12.08
CA VAL A 260 -2.32 -10.92 12.83
C VAL A 260 -2.15 -9.41 12.78
N LEU A 261 -3.09 -8.70 12.14
CA LEU A 261 -3.08 -7.24 12.02
C LEU A 261 -3.91 -6.59 13.13
N ARG A 262 -4.96 -7.28 13.54
CA ARG A 262 -5.85 -6.86 14.62
C ARG A 262 -6.49 -8.07 15.29
#